data_ae2cc50031880802592880a96280cc65
#
_entry.id   ae2cc50031880802592880a96280cc65
#
_cell.length_a   1.000
_cell.length_b   1.000
_cell.length_c   1.000
_cell.angle_alpha   90.00
_cell.angle_beta   90.00
_cell.angle_gamma   90.00
#
_symmetry.space_group_name_H-M   'P 1'
#
loop_
_entity.id
_entity.type
_entity.pdbx_description
1 polymer ?
#
loop_
_entity_poly.entity_id
_entity_poly.type
_entity_poly.pdbx_seq_one_letter_code
_entity_poly.pdbx_strand_id
1 'polypeptide(L)'
;MSIRHALPADVDTLADIEAASYPSAEGASRQSIAGRVAVYPDCFWLLDEGSEVKAFVNGFVTDMPDLTDEMYDDPHLHTPKGAWQMIFSVVTAPAHRHEGCASRVLRQVCADAKAAGRKGIVLTCKERLIGFYAQFGFVDEGVSVSTHGDVVWHQMRLTF
;
A
#
# COMPACT_ATOMS: atom_id res chain seq x y z
N MET A 1 -20.26 -1.63 -5.88
CA MET A 1 -18.92 -1.36 -5.34
C MET A 1 -17.97 -2.39 -5.92
N SER A 2 -16.87 -1.91 -6.48
CA SER A 2 -15.93 -2.80 -7.15
C SER A 2 -14.50 -2.47 -6.72
N ILE A 3 -13.78 -3.48 -6.25
CA ILE A 3 -12.36 -3.38 -6.00
C ILE A 3 -11.67 -4.17 -7.12
N ARG A 4 -10.75 -3.52 -7.81
CA ARG A 4 -10.05 -4.10 -8.95
C ARG A 4 -8.55 -3.80 -8.90
N HIS A 5 -7.79 -4.46 -9.75
CA HIS A 5 -6.36 -4.20 -9.91
C HIS A 5 -6.12 -3.06 -10.91
N ALA A 6 -4.87 -2.57 -10.94
CA ALA A 6 -4.52 -1.44 -11.79
C ALA A 6 -4.35 -1.82 -13.25
N LEU A 7 -4.63 -0.85 -14.11
CA LEU A 7 -4.33 -0.87 -15.54
C LEU A 7 -3.36 0.28 -15.83
N PRO A 8 -2.59 0.23 -16.92
CA PRO A 8 -1.69 1.34 -17.30
C PRO A 8 -2.39 2.69 -17.39
N ALA A 9 -3.66 2.70 -17.81
CA ALA A 9 -4.46 3.92 -17.90
C ALA A 9 -4.78 4.57 -16.55
N ASP A 10 -4.59 3.85 -15.44
CA ASP A 10 -4.86 4.38 -14.10
C ASP A 10 -3.72 5.24 -13.54
N VAL A 11 -2.53 5.19 -14.13
CA VAL A 11 -1.32 5.78 -13.55
C VAL A 11 -1.50 7.26 -13.18
N ASP A 12 -2.06 8.05 -14.06
CA ASP A 12 -2.24 9.50 -13.80
C ASP A 12 -3.18 9.75 -12.62
N THR A 13 -4.30 9.03 -12.57
CA THR A 13 -5.26 9.13 -11.46
C THR A 13 -4.64 8.72 -10.13
N LEU A 14 -3.90 7.61 -10.11
CA LEU A 14 -3.22 7.11 -8.90
C LEU A 14 -2.15 8.11 -8.44
N ALA A 15 -1.39 8.67 -9.35
CA ALA A 15 -0.36 9.67 -9.03
C ALA A 15 -0.99 10.93 -8.41
N ASP A 16 -2.12 11.38 -8.94
CA ASP A 16 -2.83 12.56 -8.41
C ASP A 16 -3.36 12.31 -7.00
N ILE A 17 -3.93 11.13 -6.74
CA ILE A 17 -4.42 10.77 -5.39
C ILE A 17 -3.26 10.66 -4.40
N GLU A 18 -2.16 10.06 -4.80
CA GLU A 18 -0.97 9.93 -3.96
C GLU A 18 -0.41 11.32 -3.60
N ALA A 19 -0.27 12.20 -4.59
CA ALA A 19 0.23 13.56 -4.40
C ALA A 19 -0.67 14.39 -3.50
N ALA A 20 -1.97 14.18 -3.53
CA ALA A 20 -2.93 14.86 -2.67
C ALA A 20 -2.93 14.33 -1.23
N SER A 21 -2.36 13.15 -1.01
CA SER A 21 -2.39 12.46 0.29
C SER A 21 -1.10 12.55 1.07
N TYR A 22 0.04 12.75 0.39
CA TYR A 22 1.36 12.79 1.01
C TYR A 22 2.17 14.00 0.56
N PRO A 23 3.03 14.56 1.44
CA PRO A 23 4.07 15.49 1.01
C PRO A 23 4.97 14.83 -0.05
N SER A 24 5.54 15.61 -0.94
CA SER A 24 6.34 15.07 -2.06
C SER A 24 7.53 14.22 -1.62
N ALA A 25 8.08 14.47 -0.43
CA ALA A 25 9.17 13.67 0.14
C ALA A 25 8.73 12.29 0.63
N GLU A 26 7.43 12.08 0.87
CA GLU A 26 6.88 10.83 1.43
C GLU A 26 6.11 10.01 0.40
N GLY A 27 5.45 10.66 -0.55
CA GLY A 27 4.63 9.98 -1.57
C GLY A 27 5.44 9.50 -2.75
N ALA A 28 4.93 8.51 -3.44
CA ALA A 28 5.52 8.03 -4.68
C ALA A 28 5.26 9.01 -5.81
N SER A 29 6.28 9.24 -6.65
CA SER A 29 6.13 10.07 -7.85
C SER A 29 5.30 9.34 -8.92
N ARG A 30 4.83 10.10 -9.91
CA ARG A 30 4.14 9.49 -11.06
C ARG A 30 5.02 8.44 -11.75
N GLN A 31 6.31 8.73 -11.90
CA GLN A 31 7.26 7.78 -12.50
C GLN A 31 7.38 6.49 -11.68
N SER A 32 7.45 6.60 -10.35
CA SER A 32 7.48 5.43 -9.47
C SER A 32 6.21 4.61 -9.58
N ILE A 33 5.05 5.25 -9.58
CA ILE A 33 3.76 4.55 -9.73
C ILE A 33 3.68 3.86 -11.09
N ALA A 34 4.10 4.52 -12.16
CA ALA A 34 4.14 3.91 -13.48
C ALA A 34 5.03 2.66 -13.52
N GLY A 35 6.21 2.73 -12.90
CA GLY A 35 7.12 1.59 -12.80
C GLY A 35 6.52 0.43 -12.01
N ARG A 36 5.84 0.71 -10.92
CA ARG A 36 5.16 -0.32 -10.12
C ARG A 36 4.02 -0.99 -10.88
N VAL A 37 3.17 -0.21 -11.54
CA VAL A 37 2.06 -0.74 -12.34
C VAL A 37 2.57 -1.62 -13.48
N ALA A 38 3.69 -1.26 -14.09
CA ALA A 38 4.30 -2.05 -15.16
C ALA A 38 4.76 -3.43 -14.68
N VAL A 39 5.24 -3.55 -13.44
CA VAL A 39 5.82 -4.79 -12.90
C VAL A 39 4.80 -5.60 -12.11
N TYR A 40 4.00 -4.96 -11.24
CA TYR A 40 3.06 -5.68 -10.38
C TYR A 40 1.69 -5.01 -10.30
N PRO A 41 0.97 -4.89 -11.43
CA PRO A 41 -0.37 -4.31 -11.42
C PRO A 41 -1.34 -5.07 -10.51
N ASP A 42 -1.10 -6.36 -10.28
CA ASP A 42 -1.90 -7.22 -9.40
C ASP A 42 -1.75 -6.89 -7.92
N CYS A 43 -0.73 -6.13 -7.55
CA CYS A 43 -0.51 -5.67 -6.18
C CYS A 43 -0.99 -4.22 -5.99
N PHE A 44 -1.88 -3.78 -6.83
CA PHE A 44 -2.68 -2.57 -6.69
C PHE A 44 -4.14 -2.97 -6.49
N TRP A 45 -4.77 -2.43 -5.47
CA TRP A 45 -6.21 -2.63 -5.20
C TRP A 45 -6.88 -1.27 -5.23
N LEU A 46 -7.79 -1.07 -6.19
CA LEU A 46 -8.47 0.20 -6.42
C LEU A 46 -9.95 0.05 -6.12
N LEU A 47 -10.49 0.94 -5.29
CA LEU A 47 -11.93 1.06 -5.10
C LEU A 47 -12.47 1.97 -6.20
N ASP A 48 -13.10 1.35 -7.19
CA ASP A 48 -13.64 2.03 -8.38
C ASP A 48 -15.17 1.98 -8.31
N GLU A 49 -15.77 3.14 -8.10
CA GLU A 49 -17.22 3.30 -8.03
C GLU A 49 -17.66 4.50 -8.86
N GLY A 50 -18.66 4.29 -9.73
CA GLY A 50 -19.18 5.36 -10.56
C GLY A 50 -18.16 5.97 -11.51
N SER A 51 -17.25 5.15 -12.05
CA SER A 51 -16.16 5.57 -12.93
C SER A 51 -15.12 6.46 -12.23
N GLU A 52 -15.05 6.39 -10.90
CA GLU A 52 -14.14 7.18 -10.07
C GLU A 52 -13.38 6.27 -9.12
N VAL A 53 -12.05 6.43 -9.06
CA VAL A 53 -11.21 5.76 -8.07
C VAL A 53 -11.25 6.55 -6.77
N LYS A 54 -11.84 5.96 -5.74
CA LYS A 54 -12.03 6.61 -4.43
C LYS A 54 -10.89 6.37 -3.47
N ALA A 55 -10.24 5.22 -3.57
CA ALA A 55 -9.12 4.84 -2.71
C ALA A 55 -8.30 3.75 -3.39
N PHE A 56 -7.04 3.62 -2.97
CA PHE A 56 -6.24 2.48 -3.42
C PHE A 56 -5.18 2.10 -2.38
N VAL A 57 -4.73 0.86 -2.48
CA VAL A 57 -3.60 0.31 -1.73
C VAL A 57 -2.64 -0.28 -2.74
N ASN A 58 -1.34 -0.08 -2.55
CA ASN A 58 -0.33 -0.76 -3.35
C ASN A 58 0.87 -1.19 -2.51
N GLY A 59 1.53 -2.21 -3.00
CA GLY A 59 2.75 -2.75 -2.45
C GLY A 59 3.25 -3.86 -3.35
N PHE A 60 4.22 -4.63 -2.89
CA PHE A 60 4.69 -5.78 -3.65
C PHE A 60 4.90 -6.99 -2.75
N VAL A 61 5.28 -8.10 -3.35
CA VAL A 61 5.51 -9.36 -2.64
C VAL A 61 6.99 -9.68 -2.60
N THR A 62 7.48 -10.17 -1.46
CA THR A 62 8.88 -10.51 -1.27
C THR A 62 9.02 -11.63 -0.23
N ASP A 63 10.17 -12.32 -0.26
CA ASP A 63 10.51 -13.28 0.80
C ASP A 63 11.14 -12.62 2.02
N MET A 64 11.52 -11.36 1.91
CA MET A 64 12.10 -10.62 3.04
C MET A 64 11.02 -10.26 4.06
N PRO A 65 11.28 -10.49 5.36
CA PRO A 65 10.26 -10.27 6.38
C PRO A 65 10.04 -8.80 6.76
N ASP A 66 11.01 -7.93 6.47
CA ASP A 66 10.93 -6.53 6.87
C ASP A 66 10.92 -5.60 5.66
N LEU A 67 10.21 -4.47 5.80
CA LEU A 67 10.10 -3.48 4.75
C LEU A 67 11.31 -2.54 4.81
N THR A 68 11.97 -2.34 3.67
CA THR A 68 13.15 -1.48 3.55
C THR A 68 12.91 -0.35 2.55
N ASP A 69 13.69 0.73 2.66
CA ASP A 69 13.52 1.90 1.80
C ASP A 69 13.73 1.59 0.31
N GLU A 70 14.66 0.71 -0.03
CA GLU A 70 14.90 0.36 -1.44
C GLU A 70 13.70 -0.28 -2.12
N MET A 71 12.82 -0.93 -1.35
CA MET A 71 11.60 -1.54 -1.89
C MET A 71 10.66 -0.52 -2.50
N TYR A 72 10.63 0.70 -1.96
CA TYR A 72 9.80 1.79 -2.51
C TYR A 72 10.27 2.22 -3.90
N ASP A 73 11.56 2.13 -4.16
CA ASP A 73 12.20 2.68 -5.37
C ASP A 73 12.48 1.64 -6.45
N ASP A 74 12.55 0.36 -6.09
CA ASP A 74 12.92 -0.70 -7.03
C ASP A 74 11.83 -1.76 -7.17
N PRO A 75 10.93 -1.64 -8.16
CA PRO A 75 9.88 -2.62 -8.38
C PRO A 75 10.40 -4.00 -8.80
N HIS A 76 11.65 -4.10 -9.26
CA HIS A 76 12.24 -5.39 -9.66
C HIS A 76 12.60 -6.28 -8.46
N LEU A 77 12.54 -5.73 -7.23
CA LEU A 77 12.65 -6.55 -6.02
C LEU A 77 11.38 -7.38 -5.75
N HIS A 78 10.33 -7.15 -6.50
CA HIS A 78 9.09 -7.92 -6.40
C HIS A 78 9.32 -9.39 -6.75
N THR A 79 8.89 -10.27 -5.84
CA THR A 79 8.98 -11.73 -6.00
C THR A 79 7.56 -12.30 -5.97
N PRO A 80 6.94 -12.63 -7.13
CA PRO A 80 5.50 -12.97 -7.20
C PRO A 80 5.05 -14.10 -6.28
N LYS A 81 5.94 -15.03 -5.95
CA LYS A 81 5.64 -16.16 -5.05
C LYS A 81 6.21 -15.97 -3.65
N GLY A 82 6.58 -14.74 -3.30
CA GLY A 82 7.16 -14.42 -2.00
C GLY A 82 6.22 -14.65 -0.83
N ALA A 83 6.81 -14.71 0.35
CA ALA A 83 6.10 -15.04 1.58
C ALA A 83 5.30 -13.87 2.16
N TRP A 84 5.73 -12.62 1.90
CA TRP A 84 5.19 -11.43 2.54
C TRP A 84 4.64 -10.42 1.54
N GLN A 85 3.43 -9.94 1.80
CA GLN A 85 2.87 -8.79 1.08
C GLN A 85 3.33 -7.52 1.78
N MET A 86 4.11 -6.70 1.10
CA MET A 86 4.46 -5.36 1.55
C MET A 86 3.38 -4.37 1.11
N ILE A 87 3.11 -3.35 1.91
CA ILE A 87 2.23 -2.25 1.55
C ILE A 87 3.03 -0.95 1.58
N PHE A 88 3.00 -0.20 0.48
CA PHE A 88 3.73 1.06 0.33
C PHE A 88 2.84 2.28 0.54
N SER A 89 1.58 2.22 0.16
CA SER A 89 0.64 3.30 0.43
C SER A 89 -0.79 2.78 0.57
N VAL A 90 -1.52 3.46 1.45
CA VAL A 90 -2.95 3.28 1.69
C VAL A 90 -3.53 4.68 1.61
N VAL A 91 -4.26 5.00 0.54
CA VAL A 91 -4.68 6.37 0.25
C VAL A 91 -6.14 6.45 -0.14
N THR A 92 -6.77 7.56 0.24
CA THR A 92 -8.15 7.89 -0.13
C THR A 92 -8.15 9.21 -0.88
N ALA A 93 -8.88 9.28 -1.99
CA ALA A 93 -9.07 10.53 -2.71
C ALA A 93 -9.68 11.59 -1.77
N PRO A 94 -9.21 12.86 -1.84
CA PRO A 94 -9.66 13.89 -0.87
C PRO A 94 -11.18 14.05 -0.75
N ALA A 95 -11.90 13.91 -1.86
CA ALA A 95 -13.37 14.04 -1.87
C ALA A 95 -14.09 12.90 -1.14
N HIS A 96 -13.39 11.79 -0.85
CA HIS A 96 -13.98 10.57 -0.30
C HIS A 96 -13.41 10.19 1.08
N ARG A 97 -12.70 11.11 1.73
CA ARG A 97 -12.19 10.88 3.08
C ARG A 97 -13.34 10.74 4.08
N HIS A 98 -13.11 9.97 5.13
CA HIS A 98 -14.09 9.70 6.21
C HIS A 98 -15.30 8.88 5.76
N GLU A 99 -15.22 8.22 4.61
CA GLU A 99 -16.28 7.32 4.11
C GLU A 99 -15.94 5.84 4.30
N GLY A 100 -14.82 5.52 4.92
CA GLY A 100 -14.38 4.15 5.14
C GLY A 100 -13.80 3.46 3.90
N CYS A 101 -13.45 4.22 2.87
CA CYS A 101 -12.96 3.66 1.60
C CYS A 101 -11.65 2.89 1.77
N ALA A 102 -10.67 3.47 2.47
CA ALA A 102 -9.38 2.81 2.71
C ALA A 102 -9.56 1.50 3.48
N SER A 103 -10.43 1.49 4.48
CA SER A 103 -10.71 0.28 5.26
C SER A 103 -11.29 -0.83 4.41
N ARG A 104 -12.17 -0.49 3.48
CA ARG A 104 -12.77 -1.46 2.55
C ARG A 104 -11.71 -2.10 1.65
N VAL A 105 -10.83 -1.27 1.10
CA VAL A 105 -9.74 -1.76 0.25
C VAL A 105 -8.76 -2.61 1.05
N LEU A 106 -8.38 -2.15 2.24
CA LEU A 106 -7.42 -2.88 3.08
C LEU A 106 -7.94 -4.26 3.50
N ARG A 107 -9.25 -4.37 3.78
CA ARG A 107 -9.86 -5.69 4.06
C ARG A 107 -9.73 -6.64 2.87
N GLN A 108 -9.89 -6.12 1.65
CA GLN A 108 -9.74 -6.94 0.45
C GLN A 108 -8.28 -7.38 0.27
N VAL A 109 -7.32 -6.49 0.54
CA VAL A 109 -5.89 -6.83 0.50
C VAL A 109 -5.59 -7.97 1.47
N CYS A 110 -6.10 -7.88 2.70
CA CYS A 110 -5.91 -8.93 3.70
C CYS A 110 -6.50 -10.26 3.24
N ALA A 111 -7.69 -10.26 2.68
CA ALA A 111 -8.35 -11.46 2.19
C ALA A 111 -7.55 -12.09 1.03
N ASP A 112 -7.11 -11.27 0.09
CA ASP A 112 -6.38 -11.74 -1.10
C ASP A 112 -4.99 -12.28 -0.73
N ALA A 113 -4.27 -11.59 0.16
CA ALA A 113 -2.96 -12.04 0.62
C ALA A 113 -3.06 -13.40 1.36
N LYS A 114 -4.06 -13.54 2.21
CA LYS A 114 -4.31 -14.80 2.92
C LYS A 114 -4.67 -15.92 1.94
N ALA A 115 -5.54 -15.65 0.98
CA ALA A 115 -5.94 -16.63 -0.05
C ALA A 115 -4.75 -17.03 -0.93
N ALA A 116 -3.80 -16.14 -1.17
CA ALA A 116 -2.58 -16.42 -1.93
C ALA A 116 -1.54 -17.22 -1.14
N GLY A 117 -1.79 -17.50 0.13
CA GLY A 117 -0.88 -18.29 0.98
C GLY A 117 0.29 -17.51 1.53
N ARG A 118 0.22 -16.17 1.58
CA ARG A 118 1.27 -15.35 2.19
C ARG A 118 1.34 -15.63 3.68
N LYS A 119 2.52 -15.42 4.29
CA LYS A 119 2.68 -15.50 5.75
C LYS A 119 2.01 -14.34 6.45
N GLY A 120 1.91 -13.20 5.78
CA GLY A 120 1.27 -12.02 6.31
C GLY A 120 1.54 -10.78 5.49
N ILE A 121 1.28 -9.63 6.10
CA ILE A 121 1.40 -8.30 5.47
C ILE A 121 2.26 -7.41 6.36
N VAL A 122 3.14 -6.62 5.74
CA VAL A 122 4.03 -5.68 6.44
C VAL A 122 3.86 -4.29 5.85
N LEU A 123 3.76 -3.30 6.70
CA LEU A 123 3.72 -1.89 6.30
C LEU A 123 4.50 -1.04 7.30
N THR A 124 4.77 0.20 6.92
CA THR A 124 5.24 1.23 7.84
C THR A 124 4.22 2.36 7.89
N CYS A 125 4.04 2.94 9.06
CA CYS A 125 3.11 4.05 9.25
C CYS A 125 3.62 5.05 10.27
N LYS A 126 3.05 6.25 10.24
CA LYS A 126 3.28 7.25 11.29
C LYS A 126 2.60 6.80 12.57
N GLU A 127 3.15 7.21 13.71
CA GLU A 127 2.64 6.82 15.04
C GLU A 127 1.13 7.05 15.18
N ARG A 128 0.61 8.14 14.66
CA ARG A 128 -0.83 8.47 14.75
C ARG A 128 -1.74 7.46 14.04
N LEU A 129 -1.20 6.61 13.17
CA LEU A 129 -1.97 5.62 12.41
C LEU A 129 -1.88 4.20 12.98
N ILE A 130 -1.10 3.99 14.03
CA ILE A 130 -0.96 2.67 14.65
C ILE A 130 -2.32 2.10 15.06
N GLY A 131 -3.17 2.91 15.72
CA GLY A 131 -4.51 2.48 16.12
C GLY A 131 -5.40 2.08 14.96
N PHE A 132 -5.28 2.78 13.83
CA PHE A 132 -6.04 2.45 12.62
C PHE A 132 -5.67 1.04 12.11
N TYR A 133 -4.38 0.78 11.96
CA TYR A 133 -3.94 -0.53 11.45
C TYR A 133 -4.13 -1.66 12.47
N ALA A 134 -4.06 -1.36 13.76
CA ALA A 134 -4.32 -2.35 14.81
C ALA A 134 -5.73 -2.95 14.72
N GLN A 135 -6.70 -2.21 14.20
CA GLN A 135 -8.07 -2.71 14.00
C GLN A 135 -8.14 -3.89 13.04
N PHE A 136 -7.17 -4.02 12.14
CA PHE A 136 -7.08 -5.13 11.17
C PHE A 136 -6.25 -6.31 11.68
N GLY A 137 -5.68 -6.18 12.87
CA GLY A 137 -4.82 -7.21 13.45
C GLY A 137 -3.33 -6.96 13.28
N PHE A 138 -2.93 -5.80 12.72
CA PHE A 138 -1.52 -5.44 12.64
C PHE A 138 -0.97 -5.14 14.03
N VAL A 139 0.25 -5.62 14.28
CA VAL A 139 0.98 -5.41 15.53
C VAL A 139 2.12 -4.43 15.28
N ASP A 140 2.24 -3.42 16.15
CA ASP A 140 3.35 -2.46 16.11
C ASP A 140 4.65 -3.15 16.55
N GLU A 141 5.64 -3.17 15.66
CA GLU A 141 6.96 -3.75 15.92
C GLU A 141 8.00 -2.68 16.30
N GLY A 142 7.57 -1.46 16.53
CA GLY A 142 8.44 -0.37 16.93
C GLY A 142 8.94 0.47 15.77
N VAL A 143 9.87 1.37 16.07
CA VAL A 143 10.43 2.28 15.08
C VAL A 143 11.19 1.50 14.02
N SER A 144 10.83 1.74 12.76
CA SER A 144 11.43 1.12 11.60
C SER A 144 12.80 1.70 11.30
N VAL A 145 13.64 0.95 10.59
CA VAL A 145 14.90 1.44 10.01
C VAL A 145 14.65 2.39 8.82
N SER A 146 13.41 2.48 8.33
CA SER A 146 13.07 3.37 7.23
C SER A 146 13.28 4.83 7.62
N THR A 147 13.91 5.59 6.72
CA THR A 147 14.08 7.04 6.87
C THR A 147 13.37 7.80 5.75
N HIS A 148 12.47 7.14 5.05
CA HIS A 148 11.73 7.69 3.92
C HIS A 148 11.07 9.03 4.28
N GLY A 149 11.43 10.11 3.56
CA GLY A 149 10.91 11.45 3.82
C GLY A 149 11.38 12.09 5.13
N ASP A 150 12.46 11.60 5.76
CA ASP A 150 12.97 12.04 7.07
C ASP A 150 11.92 11.99 8.17
N VAL A 151 11.02 11.02 8.10
CA VAL A 151 9.93 10.81 9.06
C VAL A 151 10.23 9.58 9.91
N VAL A 152 9.76 9.60 11.16
CA VAL A 152 9.79 8.41 12.01
C VAL A 152 8.65 7.48 11.61
N TRP A 153 9.00 6.28 11.16
CA TRP A 153 8.05 5.26 10.75
C TRP A 153 8.05 4.10 11.74
N HIS A 154 6.86 3.57 12.04
CA HIS A 154 6.69 2.33 12.78
C HIS A 154 6.41 1.19 11.82
N GLN A 155 7.10 0.06 11.99
CA GLN A 155 6.78 -1.14 11.22
C GLN A 155 5.63 -1.87 11.91
N MET A 156 4.63 -2.26 11.12
CA MET A 156 3.52 -3.05 11.60
C MET A 156 3.38 -4.31 10.77
N ARG A 157 3.02 -5.41 11.43
CA ARG A 157 2.91 -6.74 10.81
C ARG A 157 1.59 -7.39 11.16
N LEU A 158 0.93 -7.92 10.13
CA LEU A 158 -0.21 -8.82 10.28
C LEU A 158 0.25 -10.21 9.87
N THR A 159 0.24 -11.16 10.80
CA THR A 159 0.63 -12.54 10.54
C THR A 159 -0.63 -13.41 10.44
N PHE A 160 -0.72 -14.15 9.35
CA PHE A 160 -1.85 -15.05 9.12
C PHE A 160 -1.72 -16.37 9.88
#